data_72c56597f12208c9098be0155d8c90bd
#
_entry.id   72c56597f12208c9098be0155d8c90bd
#
_cell.length_a   1.000
_cell.length_b   1.000
_cell.length_c   1.000
_cell.angle_alpha   90.00
_cell.angle_beta   90.00
_cell.angle_gamma   90.00
#
_symmetry.space_group_name_H-M   'P 1'
#
loop_
_entity.id
_entity.type
_entity.pdbx_description
1 polymer ?
#
loop_
_entity_poly.entity_id
_entity_poly.type
_entity_poly.pdbx_seq_one_letter_code
_entity_poly.pdbx_strand_id
1 'polypeptide(L)'
;MSIKPEDYLEPTCPFCVDTYQKDRPVHRIDLCRMMEKLDEHLGRNDYAAAERHLDFWLSEARFNNDDQGALSILNELMGLHRKCGHEVQAMEAVREGLSLLDSLDLEGTVTAGTTFVNAATVYKSFGKAADALPLYRKAQDIYERQLSQEDGRLGGLYNNMALALVDEKQYGEARRYYEKALAIMANVRYGQLEQAITYLNLADLATAELGLLESEDQVNDYLDRAEVLLETPEVPRNGYYAFVCEKCAPTFRYFGRFAYADELKQRSDAIYERS
;
A
#
# COMPACT_ATOMS: atom_id res chain seq x y z
N MET A 1 21.03 -49.63 -23.19
CA MET A 1 20.34 -48.40 -22.83
C MET A 1 20.52 -47.44 -23.99
N SER A 2 19.46 -47.01 -24.60
CA SER A 2 19.53 -46.03 -25.69
C SER A 2 19.61 -44.65 -25.03
N ILE A 3 20.70 -43.93 -25.23
CA ILE A 3 20.90 -42.57 -24.78
C ILE A 3 19.97 -41.69 -25.58
N LYS A 4 19.11 -40.92 -24.93
CA LYS A 4 18.19 -40.02 -25.56
C LYS A 4 18.81 -38.64 -25.75
N PRO A 5 18.39 -37.84 -26.72
CA PRO A 5 18.90 -36.48 -26.92
C PRO A 5 18.81 -35.60 -25.69
N GLU A 6 17.84 -35.86 -24.82
CA GLU A 6 17.60 -35.15 -23.54
C GLU A 6 18.70 -35.41 -22.51
N ASP A 7 19.51 -36.48 -22.64
CA ASP A 7 20.62 -36.82 -21.74
C ASP A 7 21.88 -35.99 -22.04
N TYR A 8 21.87 -35.17 -23.12
CA TYR A 8 22.94 -34.25 -23.50
C TYR A 8 22.58 -32.76 -23.28
N LEU A 9 21.88 -32.45 -22.23
CA LEU A 9 21.72 -31.06 -21.86
C LEU A 9 23.07 -30.51 -21.42
N GLU A 10 23.73 -29.74 -22.30
CA GLU A 10 24.93 -29.02 -21.91
C GLU A 10 24.63 -28.08 -20.74
N PRO A 11 25.54 -27.98 -19.75
CA PRO A 11 25.40 -27.01 -18.68
C PRO A 11 25.29 -25.61 -19.32
N THR A 12 24.26 -24.88 -18.96
CA THR A 12 24.01 -23.51 -19.47
C THR A 12 25.24 -22.64 -19.30
N CYS A 13 25.80 -22.20 -20.42
CA CYS A 13 26.93 -21.28 -20.42
C CYS A 13 26.51 -19.98 -19.73
N PRO A 14 27.22 -19.51 -18.69
CA PRO A 14 26.89 -18.27 -17.97
C PRO A 14 26.82 -17.03 -18.89
N PHE A 15 27.49 -17.09 -20.05
CA PHE A 15 27.52 -16.01 -21.04
C PHE A 15 26.39 -16.09 -22.08
N CYS A 16 25.60 -17.18 -22.11
CA CYS A 16 24.49 -17.39 -23.03
C CYS A 16 23.10 -17.26 -22.36
N VAL A 17 23.06 -16.83 -21.12
CA VAL A 17 21.85 -16.81 -20.28
C VAL A 17 20.72 -15.99 -20.94
N ASP A 18 21.05 -14.86 -21.55
CA ASP A 18 20.02 -13.96 -22.13
C ASP A 18 19.30 -14.54 -23.35
N THR A 19 19.95 -15.43 -24.12
CA THR A 19 19.36 -16.01 -25.33
C THR A 19 18.48 -17.20 -25.02
N TYR A 20 18.77 -17.96 -23.97
CA TYR A 20 18.02 -19.15 -23.56
C TYR A 20 16.86 -18.87 -22.59
N GLN A 21 16.84 -17.70 -21.93
CA GLN A 21 15.78 -17.36 -20.97
C GLN A 21 14.42 -17.12 -21.66
N LYS A 22 14.40 -16.66 -22.92
CA LYS A 22 13.15 -16.36 -23.66
C LYS A 22 12.30 -17.59 -23.96
N ASP A 23 12.89 -18.78 -24.01
CA ASP A 23 12.20 -20.03 -24.39
C ASP A 23 11.92 -20.96 -23.22
N ARG A 24 12.23 -20.55 -21.97
CA ARG A 24 11.92 -21.36 -20.80
C ARG A 24 10.41 -21.31 -20.49
N PRO A 25 9.78 -22.45 -20.18
CA PRO A 25 8.40 -22.46 -19.75
C PRO A 25 8.25 -21.63 -18.46
N VAL A 26 7.17 -20.86 -18.40
CA VAL A 26 6.83 -20.08 -17.20
C VAL A 26 6.36 -21.03 -16.09
N HIS A 27 7.04 -21.03 -14.95
CA HIS A 27 6.60 -21.74 -13.76
C HIS A 27 6.11 -20.71 -12.72
N ARG A 28 4.81 -20.74 -12.45
CA ARG A 28 4.20 -19.80 -11.50
C ARG A 28 4.68 -20.09 -10.08
N ILE A 29 5.09 -19.04 -9.38
CA ILE A 29 5.39 -19.12 -7.96
C ILE A 29 4.10 -19.26 -7.15
N ASP A 30 4.20 -19.84 -5.96
CA ASP A 30 3.08 -19.93 -5.02
C ASP A 30 2.88 -18.62 -4.25
N LEU A 31 2.11 -17.69 -4.86
CA LEU A 31 1.81 -16.39 -4.27
C LEU A 31 1.01 -16.52 -2.95
N CYS A 32 0.15 -17.53 -2.82
CA CYS A 32 -0.62 -17.72 -1.57
C CYS A 32 0.31 -18.00 -0.40
N ARG A 33 1.21 -18.97 -0.57
CA ARG A 33 2.22 -19.33 0.45
C ARG A 33 3.16 -18.16 0.74
N MET A 34 3.53 -17.40 -0.29
CA MET A 34 4.38 -16.21 -0.13
C MET A 34 3.68 -15.18 0.74
N MET A 35 2.41 -14.85 0.44
CA MET A 35 1.63 -13.85 1.17
C MET A 35 1.34 -14.27 2.62
N GLU A 36 0.94 -15.54 2.85
CA GLU A 36 0.70 -16.05 4.20
C GLU A 36 1.93 -15.86 5.10
N LYS A 37 3.11 -16.17 4.57
CA LYS A 37 4.35 -16.02 5.33
C LYS A 37 4.78 -14.56 5.51
N LEU A 38 4.52 -13.72 4.51
CA LEU A 38 4.73 -12.28 4.62
C LEU A 38 3.86 -11.69 5.75
N ASP A 39 2.58 -12.06 5.81
CA ASP A 39 1.65 -11.60 6.84
C ASP A 39 2.12 -12.00 8.25
N GLU A 40 2.69 -13.20 8.43
CA GLU A 40 3.29 -13.60 9.70
C GLU A 40 4.45 -12.70 10.12
N HIS A 41 5.34 -12.32 9.18
CA HIS A 41 6.46 -11.43 9.47
C HIS A 41 5.98 -10.02 9.79
N LEU A 42 5.04 -9.49 8.99
CA LEU A 42 4.47 -8.15 9.21
C LEU A 42 3.67 -8.08 10.51
N GLY A 43 2.92 -9.14 10.86
CA GLY A 43 2.18 -9.24 12.12
C GLY A 43 3.08 -9.18 13.36
N ARG A 44 4.36 -9.52 13.23
CA ARG A 44 5.39 -9.44 14.28
C ARG A 44 6.27 -8.20 14.17
N ASN A 45 5.99 -7.30 13.24
CA ASN A 45 6.86 -6.15 12.89
C ASN A 45 8.30 -6.57 12.51
N ASP A 46 8.52 -7.82 12.07
CA ASP A 46 9.83 -8.29 11.60
C ASP A 46 10.04 -7.92 10.13
N TYR A 47 10.25 -6.62 9.90
CA TYR A 47 10.45 -6.08 8.54
C TYR A 47 11.69 -6.63 7.86
N ALA A 48 12.74 -6.96 8.63
CA ALA A 48 13.96 -7.54 8.07
C ALA A 48 13.73 -8.98 7.56
N ALA A 49 12.91 -9.77 8.25
CA ALA A 49 12.52 -11.09 7.76
C ALA A 49 11.56 -10.98 6.56
N ALA A 50 10.62 -10.01 6.58
CA ALA A 50 9.73 -9.74 5.47
C ALA A 50 10.51 -9.37 4.19
N GLU A 51 11.52 -8.49 4.30
CA GLU A 51 12.37 -8.09 3.18
C GLU A 51 13.10 -9.30 2.58
N ARG A 52 13.84 -10.08 3.41
CA ARG A 52 14.53 -11.29 2.94
C ARG A 52 13.57 -12.31 2.29
N HIS A 53 12.36 -12.43 2.81
CA HIS A 53 11.35 -13.32 2.27
C HIS A 53 10.89 -12.87 0.88
N LEU A 54 10.59 -11.58 0.70
CA LEU A 54 10.20 -11.02 -0.59
C LEU A 54 11.35 -11.09 -1.61
N ASP A 55 12.58 -10.80 -1.21
CA ASP A 55 13.76 -10.89 -2.09
C ASP A 55 13.98 -12.32 -2.59
N PHE A 56 13.81 -13.32 -1.71
CA PHE A 56 13.89 -14.72 -2.09
C PHE A 56 12.82 -15.04 -3.17
N TRP A 57 11.56 -14.69 -2.94
CA TRP A 57 10.49 -14.99 -3.88
C TRP A 57 10.60 -14.19 -5.18
N LEU A 58 11.12 -12.96 -5.14
CA LEU A 58 11.40 -12.19 -6.34
C LEU A 58 12.48 -12.87 -7.20
N SER A 59 13.52 -13.41 -6.55
CA SER A 59 14.55 -14.19 -7.23
C SER A 59 13.99 -15.46 -7.85
N GLU A 60 13.12 -16.18 -7.14
CA GLU A 60 12.41 -17.36 -7.65
C GLU A 60 11.50 -17.02 -8.84
N ALA A 61 10.73 -15.92 -8.75
CA ALA A 61 9.87 -15.49 -9.86
C ALA A 61 10.69 -15.19 -11.13
N ARG A 62 11.79 -14.46 -10.98
CA ARG A 62 12.71 -14.14 -12.09
C ARG A 62 13.34 -15.41 -12.68
N PHE A 63 13.80 -16.33 -11.83
CA PHE A 63 14.38 -17.60 -12.29
C PHE A 63 13.36 -18.44 -13.08
N ASN A 64 12.10 -18.39 -12.71
CA ASN A 64 11.00 -19.13 -13.33
C ASN A 64 10.31 -18.38 -14.49
N ASN A 65 10.79 -17.21 -14.89
CA ASN A 65 10.16 -16.31 -15.88
C ASN A 65 8.70 -15.95 -15.52
N ASP A 66 8.40 -15.86 -14.23
CA ASP A 66 7.07 -15.45 -13.72
C ASP A 66 6.99 -13.96 -13.48
N ASP A 67 6.92 -13.18 -14.57
CA ASP A 67 6.86 -11.72 -14.49
C ASP A 67 5.61 -11.21 -13.75
N GLN A 68 4.48 -11.93 -13.81
CA GLN A 68 3.29 -11.56 -13.04
C GLN A 68 3.50 -11.80 -11.54
N GLY A 69 4.16 -12.89 -11.17
CA GLY A 69 4.59 -13.14 -9.80
C GLY A 69 5.58 -12.09 -9.31
N ALA A 70 6.58 -11.76 -10.14
CA ALA A 70 7.55 -10.70 -9.85
C ALA A 70 6.86 -9.34 -9.63
N LEU A 71 5.88 -8.97 -10.48
CA LEU A 71 5.12 -7.74 -10.31
C LEU A 71 4.34 -7.69 -8.98
N SER A 72 3.75 -8.83 -8.59
CA SER A 72 3.06 -8.92 -7.30
C SER A 72 4.01 -8.69 -6.12
N ILE A 73 5.20 -9.30 -6.15
CA ILE A 73 6.21 -9.15 -5.11
C ILE A 73 6.76 -7.71 -5.08
N LEU A 74 7.00 -7.09 -6.24
CA LEU A 74 7.45 -5.70 -6.32
C LEU A 74 6.43 -4.74 -5.71
N ASN A 75 5.13 -4.99 -5.85
CA ASN A 75 4.10 -4.21 -5.17
C ASN A 75 4.22 -4.30 -3.63
N GLU A 76 4.50 -5.48 -3.09
CA GLU A 76 4.75 -5.66 -1.65
C GLU A 76 6.05 -4.97 -1.21
N LEU A 77 7.13 -5.07 -2.00
CA LEU A 77 8.40 -4.39 -1.72
C LEU A 77 8.25 -2.86 -1.75
N MET A 78 7.46 -2.29 -2.66
CA MET A 78 7.13 -0.85 -2.65
C MET A 78 6.54 -0.45 -1.30
N GLY A 79 5.58 -1.22 -0.78
CA GLY A 79 4.94 -0.99 0.51
C GLY A 79 5.90 -1.13 1.68
N LEU A 80 6.70 -2.20 1.70
CA LEU A 80 7.66 -2.51 2.76
C LEU A 80 8.76 -1.46 2.85
N HIS A 81 9.45 -1.18 1.73
CA HIS A 81 10.55 -0.21 1.71
C HIS A 81 10.08 1.21 2.04
N ARG A 82 8.87 1.59 1.58
CA ARG A 82 8.23 2.84 1.98
C ARG A 82 8.03 2.90 3.49
N LYS A 83 7.51 1.83 4.11
CA LYS A 83 7.27 1.76 5.57
C LYS A 83 8.58 1.84 6.36
N CYS A 84 9.65 1.22 5.86
CA CYS A 84 10.98 1.24 6.47
C CYS A 84 11.78 2.52 6.19
N GLY A 85 11.30 3.42 5.31
CA GLY A 85 12.03 4.63 4.92
C GLY A 85 13.21 4.37 3.97
N HIS A 86 13.25 3.21 3.31
CA HIS A 86 14.28 2.81 2.36
C HIS A 86 13.98 3.40 0.98
N GLU A 87 14.24 4.71 0.78
CA GLU A 87 13.86 5.44 -0.44
C GLU A 87 14.45 4.80 -1.71
N VAL A 88 15.73 4.46 -1.71
CA VAL A 88 16.43 3.95 -2.91
C VAL A 88 15.76 2.65 -3.38
N GLN A 89 15.59 1.68 -2.47
CA GLN A 89 14.99 0.39 -2.76
C GLN A 89 13.51 0.53 -3.17
N ALA A 90 12.77 1.43 -2.52
CA ALA A 90 11.39 1.71 -2.90
C ALA A 90 11.30 2.26 -4.34
N MET A 91 12.18 3.18 -4.73
CA MET A 91 12.23 3.73 -6.09
C MET A 91 12.70 2.71 -7.13
N GLU A 92 13.58 1.79 -6.76
CA GLU A 92 13.98 0.66 -7.62
C GLU A 92 12.80 -0.27 -7.89
N ALA A 93 12.07 -0.66 -6.84
CA ALA A 93 10.86 -1.49 -6.96
C ALA A 93 9.79 -0.80 -7.83
N VAL A 94 9.60 0.52 -7.69
CA VAL A 94 8.70 1.31 -8.53
C VAL A 94 9.12 1.23 -10.00
N ARG A 95 10.39 1.49 -10.30
CA ARG A 95 10.89 1.51 -11.67
C ARG A 95 10.72 0.16 -12.35
N GLU A 96 11.08 -0.92 -11.65
CA GLU A 96 10.95 -2.28 -12.17
C GLU A 96 9.48 -2.68 -12.33
N GLY A 97 8.62 -2.40 -11.33
CA GLY A 97 7.20 -2.70 -11.41
C GLY A 97 6.48 -1.99 -12.57
N LEU A 98 6.79 -0.70 -12.80
CA LEU A 98 6.23 0.03 -13.93
C LEU A 98 6.75 -0.50 -15.28
N SER A 99 8.03 -0.89 -15.37
CA SER A 99 8.59 -1.52 -16.57
C SER A 99 7.95 -2.87 -16.89
N LEU A 100 7.63 -3.67 -15.85
CA LEU A 100 6.92 -4.95 -16.04
C LEU A 100 5.48 -4.75 -16.51
N LEU A 101 4.78 -3.69 -16.07
CA LEU A 101 3.44 -3.39 -16.59
C LEU A 101 3.44 -3.19 -18.10
N ASP A 102 4.42 -2.42 -18.59
CA ASP A 102 4.55 -2.15 -20.02
C ASP A 102 4.88 -3.43 -20.80
N SER A 103 5.82 -4.25 -20.29
CA SER A 103 6.26 -5.49 -20.96
C SER A 103 5.18 -6.58 -20.98
N LEU A 104 4.28 -6.59 -20.00
CA LEU A 104 3.20 -7.58 -19.85
C LEU A 104 1.89 -7.16 -20.54
N ASP A 105 1.84 -5.98 -21.17
CA ASP A 105 0.64 -5.40 -21.78
C ASP A 105 -0.57 -5.38 -20.81
N LEU A 106 -0.30 -5.01 -19.56
CA LEU A 106 -1.31 -4.95 -18.49
C LEU A 106 -1.97 -3.58 -18.36
N GLU A 107 -1.70 -2.64 -19.28
CA GLU A 107 -2.33 -1.31 -19.24
C GLU A 107 -3.86 -1.43 -19.22
N GLY A 108 -4.47 -0.65 -18.34
CA GLY A 108 -5.93 -0.64 -18.16
C GLY A 108 -6.50 -1.77 -17.28
N THR A 109 -5.67 -2.68 -16.77
CA THR A 109 -6.12 -3.71 -15.82
C THR A 109 -6.14 -3.21 -14.37
N VAL A 110 -6.92 -3.88 -13.51
CA VAL A 110 -6.94 -3.58 -12.06
C VAL A 110 -5.55 -3.75 -11.44
N THR A 111 -4.77 -4.72 -11.92
CA THR A 111 -3.38 -4.92 -11.49
C THR A 111 -2.52 -3.69 -11.77
N ALA A 112 -2.64 -3.10 -12.97
CA ALA A 112 -1.96 -1.85 -13.30
C ALA A 112 -2.41 -0.71 -12.38
N GLY A 113 -3.72 -0.58 -12.14
CA GLY A 113 -4.27 0.41 -11.21
C GLY A 113 -3.64 0.28 -9.82
N THR A 114 -3.52 -0.95 -9.29
CA THR A 114 -2.89 -1.22 -7.98
C THR A 114 -1.41 -0.83 -7.99
N THR A 115 -0.68 -1.19 -9.04
CA THR A 115 0.74 -0.83 -9.17
C THR A 115 0.93 0.68 -9.25
N PHE A 116 0.07 1.40 -10.00
CA PHE A 116 0.10 2.87 -10.03
C PHE A 116 -0.18 3.50 -8.67
N VAL A 117 -1.15 2.97 -7.89
CA VAL A 117 -1.41 3.43 -6.51
C VAL A 117 -0.18 3.23 -5.63
N ASN A 118 0.43 2.05 -5.66
CA ASN A 118 1.60 1.74 -4.84
C ASN A 118 2.80 2.64 -5.22
N ALA A 119 3.09 2.77 -6.51
CA ALA A 119 4.15 3.64 -7.02
C ALA A 119 3.91 5.11 -6.62
N ALA A 120 2.70 5.63 -6.80
CA ALA A 120 2.33 6.98 -6.40
C ALA A 120 2.49 7.20 -4.89
N THR A 121 2.08 6.20 -4.08
CA THR A 121 2.21 6.26 -2.62
C THR A 121 3.69 6.28 -2.18
N VAL A 122 4.57 5.58 -2.89
CA VAL A 122 6.03 5.67 -2.70
C VAL A 122 6.51 7.08 -3.00
N TYR A 123 6.21 7.63 -4.19
CA TYR A 123 6.61 9.00 -4.53
C TYR A 123 6.14 10.02 -3.49
N LYS A 124 4.85 9.98 -3.11
CA LYS A 124 4.28 10.86 -2.11
C LYS A 124 5.01 10.77 -0.77
N SER A 125 5.32 9.56 -0.31
CA SER A 125 5.96 9.35 0.99
C SER A 125 7.36 9.92 1.09
N PHE A 126 8.05 10.07 -0.04
CA PHE A 126 9.37 10.68 -0.13
C PHE A 126 9.33 12.12 -0.65
N GLY A 127 8.21 12.83 -0.43
CA GLY A 127 8.07 14.26 -0.72
C GLY A 127 7.95 14.62 -2.20
N LYS A 128 7.59 13.65 -3.06
CA LYS A 128 7.43 13.84 -4.51
C LYS A 128 5.94 13.79 -4.91
N ALA A 129 5.11 14.59 -4.23
CA ALA A 129 3.66 14.60 -4.44
C ALA A 129 3.27 14.97 -5.88
N ALA A 130 4.00 15.91 -6.50
CA ALA A 130 3.78 16.30 -7.89
C ALA A 130 3.98 15.14 -8.88
N ASP A 131 4.94 14.24 -8.62
CA ASP A 131 5.19 13.04 -9.44
C ASP A 131 4.17 11.91 -9.14
N ALA A 132 3.60 11.90 -7.93
CA ALA A 132 2.60 10.92 -7.52
C ALA A 132 1.24 11.16 -8.19
N LEU A 133 0.80 12.41 -8.32
CA LEU A 133 -0.53 12.76 -8.82
C LEU A 133 -0.86 12.18 -10.20
N PRO A 134 0.02 12.23 -11.23
CA PRO A 134 -0.25 11.61 -12.52
C PRO A 134 -0.50 10.11 -12.44
N LEU A 135 0.21 9.38 -11.56
CA LEU A 135 0.02 7.93 -11.36
C LEU A 135 -1.31 7.65 -10.65
N TYR A 136 -1.66 8.44 -9.63
CA TYR A 136 -2.98 8.32 -9.00
C TYR A 136 -4.11 8.56 -10.00
N ARG A 137 -3.99 9.54 -10.92
CA ARG A 137 -4.99 9.77 -11.96
C ARG A 137 -5.12 8.59 -12.93
N LYS A 138 -4.00 7.96 -13.34
CA LYS A 138 -4.03 6.72 -14.13
C LYS A 138 -4.76 5.60 -13.38
N ALA A 139 -4.47 5.42 -12.09
CA ALA A 139 -5.15 4.44 -11.26
C ALA A 139 -6.64 4.75 -11.11
N GLN A 140 -7.02 6.02 -10.95
CA GLN A 140 -8.41 6.46 -10.89
C GLN A 140 -9.17 6.09 -12.16
N ASP A 141 -8.63 6.41 -13.33
CA ASP A 141 -9.25 6.10 -14.61
C ASP A 141 -9.50 4.60 -14.80
N ILE A 142 -8.58 3.76 -14.30
CA ILE A 142 -8.73 2.31 -14.34
C ILE A 142 -9.78 1.84 -13.34
N TYR A 143 -9.68 2.25 -12.08
CA TYR A 143 -10.55 1.79 -11.02
C TYR A 143 -12.00 2.23 -11.22
N GLU A 144 -12.25 3.48 -11.64
CA GLU A 144 -13.59 3.97 -11.94
C GLU A 144 -14.26 3.22 -13.11
N ARG A 145 -13.48 2.64 -14.04
CA ARG A 145 -13.99 1.84 -15.16
C ARG A 145 -14.16 0.35 -14.82
N GLN A 146 -13.30 -0.20 -13.97
CA GLN A 146 -13.17 -1.64 -13.76
C GLN A 146 -13.80 -2.14 -12.46
N LEU A 147 -13.91 -1.27 -11.45
CA LEU A 147 -14.40 -1.63 -10.14
C LEU A 147 -15.83 -1.15 -9.92
N SER A 148 -16.53 -1.79 -8.99
CA SER A 148 -17.79 -1.28 -8.49
C SER A 148 -17.57 0.04 -7.74
N GLN A 149 -18.55 0.93 -7.74
CA GLN A 149 -18.48 2.21 -7.03
C GLN A 149 -18.34 2.06 -5.51
N GLU A 150 -18.66 0.90 -4.97
CA GLU A 150 -18.55 0.55 -3.55
C GLU A 150 -17.26 -0.21 -3.22
N ASP A 151 -16.36 -0.39 -4.20
CA ASP A 151 -15.10 -1.09 -3.98
C ASP A 151 -14.15 -0.27 -3.09
N GLY A 152 -13.74 -0.85 -1.97
CA GLY A 152 -12.88 -0.18 -0.99
C GLY A 152 -11.54 0.33 -1.55
N ARG A 153 -11.06 -0.26 -2.66
CA ARG A 153 -9.84 0.21 -3.34
C ARG A 153 -9.98 1.62 -3.89
N LEU A 154 -11.18 2.01 -4.34
CA LEU A 154 -11.48 3.39 -4.74
C LEU A 154 -11.39 4.35 -3.54
N GLY A 155 -11.93 3.95 -2.38
CA GLY A 155 -11.84 4.75 -1.16
C GLY A 155 -10.39 4.96 -0.72
N GLY A 156 -9.57 3.90 -0.74
CA GLY A 156 -8.14 3.99 -0.46
C GLY A 156 -7.38 4.87 -1.45
N LEU A 157 -7.66 4.74 -2.75
CA LEU A 157 -7.10 5.60 -3.79
C LEU A 157 -7.43 7.07 -3.54
N TYR A 158 -8.71 7.41 -3.31
CA TYR A 158 -9.13 8.79 -3.10
C TYR A 158 -8.51 9.40 -1.84
N ASN A 159 -8.41 8.64 -0.76
CA ASN A 159 -7.71 9.10 0.44
C ASN A 159 -6.23 9.41 0.17
N ASN A 160 -5.53 8.54 -0.57
CA ASN A 160 -4.13 8.76 -0.92
C ASN A 160 -3.91 9.92 -1.91
N MET A 161 -4.82 10.09 -2.89
CA MET A 161 -4.82 11.27 -3.78
C MET A 161 -5.01 12.55 -2.99
N ALA A 162 -5.96 12.57 -2.05
CA ALA A 162 -6.21 13.74 -1.22
C ALA A 162 -4.98 14.13 -0.41
N LEU A 163 -4.24 13.18 0.17
CA LEU A 163 -2.98 13.45 0.87
C LEU A 163 -1.94 14.11 -0.05
N ALA A 164 -1.79 13.64 -1.30
CA ALA A 164 -0.87 14.25 -2.26
C ALA A 164 -1.31 15.66 -2.67
N LEU A 165 -2.62 15.89 -2.82
CA LEU A 165 -3.19 17.20 -3.11
C LEU A 165 -3.01 18.20 -1.95
N VAL A 166 -3.03 17.72 -0.69
CA VAL A 166 -2.70 18.56 0.48
C VAL A 166 -1.25 19.02 0.42
N ASP A 167 -0.31 18.12 0.11
CA ASP A 167 1.10 18.48 -0.06
C ASP A 167 1.31 19.54 -1.16
N GLU A 168 0.50 19.47 -2.24
CA GLU A 168 0.49 20.46 -3.33
C GLU A 168 -0.42 21.68 -3.05
N LYS A 169 -0.93 21.84 -1.84
CA LYS A 169 -1.81 22.92 -1.38
C LYS A 169 -3.11 23.07 -2.18
N GLN A 170 -3.57 22.00 -2.81
CA GLN A 170 -4.84 21.95 -3.56
C GLN A 170 -5.99 21.51 -2.63
N TYR A 171 -6.19 22.29 -1.54
CA TYR A 171 -7.05 21.92 -0.41
C TYR A 171 -8.51 21.63 -0.80
N GLY A 172 -9.09 22.45 -1.71
CA GLY A 172 -10.46 22.25 -2.14
C GLY A 172 -10.68 20.96 -2.93
N GLU A 173 -9.69 20.51 -3.72
CA GLU A 173 -9.74 19.22 -4.41
C GLU A 173 -9.51 18.07 -3.44
N ALA A 174 -8.53 18.21 -2.53
CA ALA A 174 -8.25 17.24 -1.48
C ALA A 174 -9.49 16.92 -0.63
N ARG A 175 -10.22 17.95 -0.19
CA ARG A 175 -11.46 17.79 0.58
C ARG A 175 -12.50 16.94 -0.17
N ARG A 176 -12.72 17.22 -1.45
CA ARG A 176 -13.66 16.44 -2.27
C ARG A 176 -13.28 14.97 -2.38
N TYR A 177 -11.98 14.65 -2.47
CA TYR A 177 -11.54 13.26 -2.51
C TYR A 177 -11.66 12.57 -1.15
N TYR A 178 -11.40 13.25 -0.03
CA TYR A 178 -11.69 12.70 1.30
C TYR A 178 -13.17 12.40 1.50
N GLU A 179 -14.07 13.30 1.05
CA GLU A 179 -15.52 13.08 1.11
C GLU A 179 -15.95 11.85 0.28
N LYS A 180 -15.39 11.68 -0.92
CA LYS A 180 -15.61 10.47 -1.73
C LYS A 180 -15.10 9.21 -1.01
N ALA A 181 -13.92 9.26 -0.41
CA ALA A 181 -13.36 8.14 0.35
C ALA A 181 -14.27 7.75 1.53
N LEU A 182 -14.73 8.72 2.31
CA LEU A 182 -15.67 8.48 3.42
C LEU A 182 -16.97 7.83 2.95
N ALA A 183 -17.55 8.33 1.84
CA ALA A 183 -18.81 7.80 1.30
C ALA A 183 -18.68 6.33 0.87
N ILE A 184 -17.56 5.96 0.24
CA ILE A 184 -17.30 4.57 -0.15
C ILE A 184 -17.08 3.70 1.08
N MET A 185 -16.20 4.13 1.99
CA MET A 185 -15.84 3.34 3.17
C MET A 185 -17.00 3.13 4.14
N ALA A 186 -18.03 3.99 4.10
CA ALA A 186 -19.27 3.78 4.87
C ALA A 186 -20.01 2.49 4.47
N ASN A 187 -19.83 2.00 3.25
CA ASN A 187 -20.48 0.80 2.71
C ASN A 187 -19.56 -0.43 2.71
N VAL A 188 -18.29 -0.26 3.04
CA VAL A 188 -17.30 -1.36 3.09
C VAL A 188 -17.34 -2.02 4.46
N ARG A 189 -17.29 -3.35 4.49
CA ARG A 189 -17.21 -4.09 5.75
C ARG A 189 -15.93 -3.71 6.51
N TYR A 190 -16.08 -3.27 7.75
CA TYR A 190 -14.99 -2.75 8.60
C TYR A 190 -14.31 -1.48 8.05
N GLY A 191 -14.98 -0.76 7.14
CA GLY A 191 -14.50 0.51 6.60
C GLY A 191 -14.39 1.64 7.64
N GLN A 192 -14.86 1.42 8.87
CA GLN A 192 -14.74 2.35 10.00
C GLN A 192 -13.28 2.74 10.26
N LEU A 193 -12.34 1.81 10.12
CA LEU A 193 -10.92 2.08 10.33
C LEU A 193 -10.37 3.07 9.30
N GLU A 194 -10.72 2.88 8.03
CA GLU A 194 -10.34 3.80 6.95
C GLU A 194 -11.04 5.16 7.07
N GLN A 195 -12.30 5.18 7.52
CA GLN A 195 -12.99 6.42 7.80
C GLN A 195 -12.31 7.20 8.95
N ALA A 196 -11.89 6.52 10.03
CA ALA A 196 -11.16 7.17 11.13
C ALA A 196 -9.87 7.83 10.62
N ILE A 197 -9.06 7.12 9.82
CA ILE A 197 -7.87 7.68 9.18
C ILE A 197 -8.23 8.91 8.33
N THR A 198 -9.31 8.82 7.54
CA THR A 198 -9.73 9.91 6.66
C THR A 198 -10.19 11.14 7.45
N TYR A 199 -10.90 10.97 8.58
CA TYR A 199 -11.25 12.11 9.44
C TYR A 199 -10.02 12.77 10.06
N LEU A 200 -9.00 12.01 10.47
CA LEU A 200 -7.76 12.58 10.95
C LEU A 200 -7.00 13.34 9.85
N ASN A 201 -6.98 12.82 8.63
CA ASN A 201 -6.44 13.54 7.48
C ASN A 201 -7.22 14.83 7.17
N LEU A 202 -8.54 14.85 7.41
CA LEU A 202 -9.37 16.07 7.29
C LEU A 202 -9.06 17.08 8.40
N ALA A 203 -8.70 16.65 9.60
CA ALA A 203 -8.24 17.53 10.68
C ALA A 203 -6.91 18.21 10.29
N ASP A 204 -5.97 17.42 9.74
CA ASP A 204 -4.70 17.96 9.23
C ASP A 204 -4.93 18.93 8.06
N LEU A 205 -5.84 18.60 7.11
CA LEU A 205 -6.23 19.46 6.01
C LEU A 205 -6.82 20.80 6.50
N ALA A 206 -7.75 20.77 7.47
CA ALA A 206 -8.37 21.97 8.02
C ALA A 206 -7.31 22.90 8.64
N THR A 207 -6.36 22.32 9.36
CA THR A 207 -5.25 23.07 9.97
C THR A 207 -4.30 23.64 8.91
N ALA A 208 -4.03 22.89 7.86
CA ALA A 208 -3.16 23.37 6.75
C ALA A 208 -3.81 24.49 5.94
N GLU A 209 -5.14 24.49 5.81
CA GLU A 209 -5.91 25.47 5.04
C GLU A 209 -6.19 26.75 5.85
N LEU A 210 -6.62 26.62 7.10
CA LEU A 210 -7.14 27.71 7.90
C LEU A 210 -6.19 28.18 9.02
N GLY A 211 -5.22 27.36 9.41
CA GLY A 211 -4.44 27.54 10.61
C GLY A 211 -5.08 26.88 11.84
N LEU A 212 -4.27 26.67 12.88
CA LEU A 212 -4.67 25.88 14.05
C LEU A 212 -5.83 26.50 14.83
N LEU A 213 -5.84 27.83 14.99
CA LEU A 213 -6.86 28.52 15.80
C LEU A 213 -8.22 28.58 15.09
N GLU A 214 -8.20 28.90 13.80
CA GLU A 214 -9.41 29.06 12.99
C GLU A 214 -10.07 27.73 12.66
N SER A 215 -9.33 26.62 12.74
CA SER A 215 -9.84 25.27 12.46
C SER A 215 -10.23 24.48 13.71
N GLU A 216 -10.07 25.03 14.94
CA GLU A 216 -10.17 24.28 16.20
C GLU A 216 -11.49 23.51 16.33
N ASP A 217 -12.63 24.15 16.11
CA ASP A 217 -13.95 23.52 16.22
C ASP A 217 -14.11 22.37 15.21
N GLN A 218 -13.65 22.60 13.97
CA GLN A 218 -13.73 21.60 12.90
C GLN A 218 -12.79 20.42 13.15
N VAL A 219 -11.60 20.69 13.64
CA VAL A 219 -10.62 19.67 14.05
C VAL A 219 -11.20 18.81 15.16
N ASN A 220 -11.79 19.41 16.20
CA ASN A 220 -12.39 18.67 17.31
C ASN A 220 -13.54 17.76 16.81
N ASP A 221 -14.43 18.21 15.91
CA ASP A 221 -15.48 17.38 15.32
C ASP A 221 -14.88 16.17 14.57
N TYR A 222 -13.82 16.38 13.81
CA TYR A 222 -13.15 15.27 13.09
C TYR A 222 -12.47 14.28 14.04
N LEU A 223 -11.82 14.76 15.10
CA LEU A 223 -11.23 13.89 16.13
C LEU A 223 -12.29 13.05 16.83
N ASP A 224 -13.40 13.65 17.23
CA ASP A 224 -14.50 12.94 17.90
C ASP A 224 -15.12 11.87 17.01
N ARG A 225 -15.31 12.16 15.71
CA ARG A 225 -15.77 11.15 14.72
C ARG A 225 -14.76 10.02 14.55
N ALA A 226 -13.49 10.32 14.43
CA ALA A 226 -12.45 9.30 14.33
C ALA A 226 -12.41 8.39 15.56
N GLU A 227 -12.52 8.98 16.78
CA GLU A 227 -12.58 8.24 18.03
C GLU A 227 -13.77 7.29 18.07
N VAL A 228 -14.99 7.75 17.76
CA VAL A 228 -16.19 6.92 17.70
C VAL A 228 -16.02 5.74 16.75
N LEU A 229 -15.41 5.94 15.60
CA LEU A 229 -15.18 4.88 14.61
C LEU A 229 -14.16 3.83 15.08
N LEU A 230 -13.09 4.28 15.77
CA LEU A 230 -12.08 3.38 16.35
C LEU A 230 -12.64 2.56 17.54
N GLU A 231 -13.67 3.07 18.23
CA GLU A 231 -14.32 2.39 19.34
C GLU A 231 -15.46 1.45 18.89
N THR A 232 -15.77 1.38 17.60
CA THR A 232 -16.84 0.51 17.07
C THR A 232 -16.60 -0.95 17.49
N PRO A 233 -17.55 -1.60 18.23
CA PRO A 233 -17.35 -2.94 18.80
C PRO A 233 -17.19 -4.05 17.75
N GLU A 234 -17.82 -3.90 16.57
CA GLU A 234 -17.82 -4.86 15.49
C GLU A 234 -16.50 -4.93 14.72
N VAL A 235 -15.62 -3.94 14.91
CA VAL A 235 -14.31 -3.90 14.25
C VAL A 235 -13.36 -4.91 14.92
N PRO A 236 -12.82 -5.89 14.17
CA PRO A 236 -11.91 -6.88 14.71
C PRO A 236 -10.63 -6.24 15.28
N ARG A 237 -10.27 -6.60 16.51
CA ARG A 237 -9.03 -6.13 17.17
C ARG A 237 -7.82 -6.99 16.77
N ASN A 238 -7.51 -7.01 15.47
CA ASN A 238 -6.45 -7.79 14.83
C ASN A 238 -5.22 -6.90 14.48
N GLY A 239 -4.24 -7.47 13.77
CA GLY A 239 -3.04 -6.74 13.33
C GLY A 239 -3.33 -5.50 12.49
N TYR A 240 -4.40 -5.51 11.68
CA TYR A 240 -4.81 -4.32 10.93
C TYR A 240 -5.33 -3.20 11.84
N TYR A 241 -6.14 -3.55 12.85
CA TYR A 241 -6.55 -2.58 13.86
C TYR A 241 -5.35 -2.00 14.62
N ALA A 242 -4.38 -2.84 14.99
CA ALA A 242 -3.15 -2.38 15.64
C ALA A 242 -2.38 -1.39 14.76
N PHE A 243 -2.22 -1.69 13.48
CA PHE A 243 -1.61 -0.78 12.50
C PHE A 243 -2.36 0.56 12.41
N VAL A 244 -3.70 0.54 12.39
CA VAL A 244 -4.50 1.78 12.36
C VAL A 244 -4.36 2.58 13.64
N CYS A 245 -4.35 1.93 14.83
CA CYS A 245 -4.08 2.59 16.09
C CYS A 245 -2.72 3.30 16.10
N GLU A 246 -1.67 2.59 15.64
CA GLU A 246 -0.32 3.15 15.53
C GLU A 246 -0.28 4.36 14.59
N LYS A 247 -1.01 4.30 13.48
CA LYS A 247 -1.09 5.37 12.49
C LYS A 247 -1.86 6.59 13.01
N CYS A 248 -2.93 6.38 13.79
CA CYS A 248 -3.80 7.44 14.26
C CYS A 248 -3.26 8.16 15.52
N ALA A 249 -2.56 7.45 16.40
CA ALA A 249 -2.10 7.98 17.68
C ALA A 249 -1.28 9.29 17.57
N PRO A 250 -0.35 9.45 16.60
CA PRO A 250 0.39 10.72 16.45
C PRO A 250 -0.49 11.94 16.19
N THR A 251 -1.53 11.80 15.35
CA THR A 251 -2.46 12.90 15.03
C THR A 251 -3.30 13.27 16.25
N PHE A 252 -3.86 12.29 16.98
CA PHE A 252 -4.54 12.57 18.25
C PHE A 252 -3.62 13.28 19.24
N ARG A 253 -2.37 12.87 19.37
CA ARG A 253 -1.37 13.50 20.23
C ARG A 253 -1.07 14.93 19.81
N TYR A 254 -0.91 15.18 18.49
CA TYR A 254 -0.65 16.50 17.93
C TYR A 254 -1.75 17.50 18.30
N PHE A 255 -3.01 17.06 18.26
CA PHE A 255 -4.17 17.87 18.62
C PHE A 255 -4.55 17.81 20.12
N GLY A 256 -3.64 17.37 20.99
CA GLY A 256 -3.81 17.46 22.46
C GLY A 256 -4.60 16.31 23.11
N ARG A 257 -5.04 15.29 22.36
CA ARG A 257 -5.74 14.11 22.90
C ARG A 257 -4.72 13.06 23.42
N PHE A 258 -3.86 13.47 24.37
CA PHE A 258 -2.72 12.66 24.82
C PHE A 258 -3.12 11.32 25.43
N ALA A 259 -4.13 11.30 26.30
CA ALA A 259 -4.57 10.07 26.95
C ALA A 259 -5.07 9.03 25.94
N TYR A 260 -5.86 9.46 24.97
CA TYR A 260 -6.36 8.56 23.92
C TYR A 260 -5.24 8.09 22.98
N ALA A 261 -4.31 8.96 22.63
CA ALA A 261 -3.14 8.59 21.85
C ALA A 261 -2.28 7.51 22.54
N ASP A 262 -2.08 7.63 23.88
CA ASP A 262 -1.37 6.63 24.67
C ASP A 262 -2.14 5.31 24.74
N GLU A 263 -3.47 5.36 24.85
CA GLU A 263 -4.32 4.18 24.85
C GLU A 263 -4.25 3.45 23.49
N LEU A 264 -4.33 4.15 22.35
CA LEU A 264 -4.18 3.57 21.01
C LEU A 264 -2.83 2.87 20.87
N LYS A 265 -1.76 3.49 21.36
CA LYS A 265 -0.44 2.88 21.33
C LYS A 265 -0.39 1.59 22.18
N GLN A 266 -0.90 1.60 23.39
CA GLN A 266 -0.96 0.42 24.26
C GLN A 266 -1.77 -0.73 23.61
N ARG A 267 -2.87 -0.42 22.93
CA ARG A 267 -3.69 -1.40 22.21
C ARG A 267 -2.90 -2.03 21.06
N SER A 268 -2.17 -1.22 20.30
CA SER A 268 -1.32 -1.68 19.21
C SER A 268 -0.22 -2.61 19.72
N ASP A 269 0.54 -2.17 20.72
CA ASP A 269 1.64 -2.94 21.34
C ASP A 269 1.12 -4.29 21.87
N ALA A 270 -0.01 -4.29 22.59
CA ALA A 270 -0.61 -5.50 23.15
C ALA A 270 -1.09 -6.52 22.09
N ILE A 271 -1.45 -6.07 20.88
CA ILE A 271 -1.83 -6.96 19.79
C ILE A 271 -0.57 -7.56 19.14
N TYR A 272 0.44 -6.77 18.88
CA TYR A 272 1.71 -7.24 18.29
C TYR A 272 2.46 -8.21 19.22
N GLU A 273 2.39 -8.02 20.54
CA GLU A 273 2.99 -8.95 21.52
C GLU A 273 2.30 -10.34 21.56
N ARG A 274 1.05 -10.46 21.11
CA ARG A 274 0.30 -11.72 21.08
C ARG A 274 0.42 -12.48 19.76
N SER A 275 0.95 -11.83 18.73
CA SER A 275 1.11 -12.37 17.38
C SER A 275 2.48 -13.03 17.21
#